data_ad928a3df62c949848da5ca805b1a612
#
_entry.id   ad928a3df62c949848da5ca805b1a612
#
_cell.length_a   1.000
_cell.length_b   1.000
_cell.length_c   1.000
_cell.angle_alpha   90.00
_cell.angle_beta   90.00
_cell.angle_gamma   90.00
#
_symmetry.space_group_name_H-M   'P 1'
#
loop_
_entity.id
_entity.type
_entity.pdbx_description
1 polymer ?
#
loop_
_entity_poly.entity_id
_entity_poly.type
_entity_poly.pdbx_seq_one_letter_code
_entity_poly.pdbx_strand_id
1 'polypeptide(L)'
;MLIPAQRVRTIFDQDVAFAQIVARELALAYRSSVKKLKGYMARSSVERLANWILTEAQRDSSQANIVVPFDRGTLASHIGTTRENLSRSLALLTEHGVRIRGREIVIDRKDLLEAFARPRRYIDDPRS
;
A
#
# COMPACT_ATOMS: atom_id res chain seq x y z
N MET A 1 25.09 19.40 25.01
CA MET A 1 25.36 19.10 26.42
C MET A 1 25.07 17.62 26.67
N LEU A 2 26.08 16.90 27.10
CA LEU A 2 25.92 15.48 27.37
C LEU A 2 25.54 15.27 28.84
N ILE A 3 24.38 14.63 29.04
CA ILE A 3 23.91 14.27 30.37
C ILE A 3 24.53 12.89 30.71
N PRO A 4 25.20 12.73 31.87
CA PRO A 4 25.73 11.42 32.26
C PRO A 4 24.60 10.38 32.33
N ALA A 5 24.88 9.17 31.85
CA ALA A 5 23.92 8.07 31.83
C ALA A 5 23.35 7.75 33.22
N GLN A 6 24.19 7.86 34.26
CA GLN A 6 23.76 7.65 35.63
C GLN A 6 22.70 8.65 36.08
N ARG A 7 22.81 9.91 35.66
CA ARG A 7 21.85 10.94 36.01
C ARG A 7 20.48 10.69 35.34
N VAL A 8 20.50 10.29 34.09
CA VAL A 8 19.27 9.93 33.38
C VAL A 8 18.60 8.73 34.05
N ARG A 9 19.40 7.72 34.40
CA ARG A 9 18.87 6.53 35.07
C ARG A 9 18.28 6.87 36.43
N THR A 10 18.91 7.74 37.20
CA THR A 10 18.43 8.18 38.51
C THR A 10 17.09 8.92 38.38
N ILE A 11 16.94 9.77 37.37
CA ILE A 11 15.69 10.49 37.13
C ILE A 11 14.55 9.51 36.86
N PHE A 12 14.77 8.52 35.99
CA PHE A 12 13.76 7.51 35.68
C PHE A 12 13.41 6.63 36.88
N ASP A 13 14.41 6.28 37.70
CA ASP A 13 14.19 5.47 38.90
C ASP A 13 13.39 6.22 39.97
N GLN A 14 13.56 7.54 40.06
CA GLN A 14 12.88 8.36 41.04
C GLN A 14 11.48 8.81 40.60
N ASP A 15 11.25 8.93 39.30
CA ASP A 15 9.96 9.38 38.78
C ASP A 15 9.37 8.35 37.82
N VAL A 16 8.71 7.35 38.40
CA VAL A 16 8.05 6.29 37.63
C VAL A 16 6.91 6.86 36.79
N ALA A 17 6.19 7.86 37.33
CA ALA A 17 5.09 8.49 36.59
C ALA A 17 5.57 9.17 35.31
N PHE A 18 6.72 9.85 35.39
CA PHE A 18 7.33 10.50 34.23
C PHE A 18 7.76 9.45 33.18
N ALA A 19 8.40 8.37 33.63
CA ALA A 19 8.82 7.30 32.75
C ALA A 19 7.65 6.65 32.03
N GLN A 20 6.52 6.45 32.73
CA GLN A 20 5.31 5.90 32.12
C GLN A 20 4.72 6.85 31.09
N ILE A 21 4.71 8.15 31.33
CA ILE A 21 4.23 9.13 30.36
C ILE A 21 5.09 9.12 29.11
N VAL A 22 6.41 9.11 29.24
CA VAL A 22 7.33 9.06 28.09
C VAL A 22 7.14 7.78 27.31
N ALA A 23 7.03 6.63 27.97
CA ALA A 23 6.81 5.35 27.32
C ALA A 23 5.49 5.32 26.54
N ARG A 24 4.43 5.88 27.12
CA ARG A 24 3.12 5.97 26.47
C ARG A 24 3.18 6.86 25.23
N GLU A 25 3.82 8.01 25.32
CA GLU A 25 3.96 8.93 24.19
C GLU A 25 4.76 8.29 23.05
N LEU A 26 5.85 7.59 23.36
CA LEU A 26 6.65 6.89 22.37
C LEU A 26 5.86 5.75 21.72
N ALA A 27 5.09 5.00 22.48
CA ALA A 27 4.26 3.92 21.95
C ALA A 27 3.17 4.45 21.01
N LEU A 28 2.52 5.55 21.35
CA LEU A 28 1.50 6.19 20.51
C LEU A 28 2.11 6.73 19.22
N ALA A 29 3.28 7.37 19.30
CA ALA A 29 3.99 7.86 18.13
C ALA A 29 4.39 6.73 17.19
N TYR A 30 4.88 5.62 17.75
CA TYR A 30 5.25 4.43 16.98
C TYR A 30 4.03 3.84 16.26
N ARG A 31 2.92 3.65 16.95
CA ARG A 31 1.69 3.12 16.36
C ARG A 31 1.17 4.00 15.24
N SER A 32 1.19 5.31 15.42
CA SER A 32 0.77 6.27 14.40
C SER A 32 1.66 6.16 13.15
N SER A 33 2.97 6.07 13.33
CA SER A 33 3.92 5.94 12.22
C SER A 33 3.73 4.62 11.46
N VAL A 34 3.54 3.52 12.18
CA VAL A 34 3.30 2.20 11.56
C VAL A 34 1.98 2.21 10.78
N LYS A 35 0.93 2.81 11.33
CA LYS A 35 -0.37 2.91 10.66
C LYS A 35 -0.28 3.72 9.36
N LYS A 36 0.44 4.83 9.38
CA LYS A 36 0.67 5.65 8.18
C LYS A 36 1.46 4.89 7.14
N LEU A 37 2.50 4.16 7.54
CA LEU A 37 3.32 3.36 6.64
C LEU A 37 2.50 2.25 5.99
N LYS A 38 1.67 1.53 6.75
CA LYS A 38 0.79 0.49 6.22
C LYS A 38 -0.19 1.05 5.19
N GLY A 39 -0.77 2.21 5.45
CA GLY A 39 -1.66 2.88 4.51
C GLY A 39 -0.95 3.25 3.22
N TYR A 40 0.28 3.73 3.32
CA TYR A 40 1.12 4.08 2.17
C TYR A 40 1.43 2.87 1.31
N MET A 41 1.84 1.77 1.94
CA MET A 41 2.16 0.52 1.24
C MET A 41 0.93 -0.08 0.54
N ALA A 42 -0.23 -0.02 1.17
CA ALA A 42 -1.47 -0.51 0.59
C ALA A 42 -1.84 0.27 -0.68
N ARG A 43 -1.75 1.59 -0.64
CA ARG A 43 -2.01 2.44 -1.83
C ARG A 43 -1.03 2.18 -2.94
N SER A 44 0.26 2.06 -2.61
CA SER A 44 1.30 1.74 -3.58
C SER A 44 1.06 0.39 -4.24
N SER A 45 0.60 -0.60 -3.48
CA SER A 45 0.28 -1.94 -4.02
C SER A 45 -0.88 -1.90 -5.00
N VAL A 46 -1.93 -1.14 -4.72
CA VAL A 46 -3.07 -0.98 -5.62
C VAL A 46 -2.65 -0.34 -6.93
N GLU A 47 -1.82 0.68 -6.87
CA GLU A 47 -1.31 1.34 -8.07
C GLU A 47 -0.44 0.40 -8.91
N ARG A 48 0.45 -0.33 -8.28
CA ARG A 48 1.30 -1.30 -8.99
C ARG A 48 0.46 -2.38 -9.63
N LEU A 49 -0.61 -2.82 -8.94
CA LEU A 49 -1.54 -3.78 -9.48
C LEU A 49 -2.28 -3.23 -10.70
N ALA A 50 -2.78 -2.02 -10.63
CA ALA A 50 -3.45 -1.37 -11.75
C ALA A 50 -2.54 -1.25 -12.97
N ASN A 51 -1.30 -0.83 -12.76
CA ASN A 51 -0.30 -0.70 -13.82
C ASN A 51 0.07 -2.07 -14.41
N TRP A 52 0.19 -3.09 -13.58
CA TRP A 52 0.44 -4.45 -14.05
C TRP A 52 -0.69 -4.95 -14.94
N ILE A 53 -1.93 -4.75 -14.52
CA ILE A 53 -3.12 -5.15 -15.30
C ILE A 53 -3.13 -4.44 -16.65
N LEU A 54 -2.85 -3.15 -16.68
CA LEU A 54 -2.80 -2.37 -17.92
C LEU A 54 -1.69 -2.87 -18.85
N THR A 55 -0.53 -3.20 -18.29
CA THR A 55 0.60 -3.72 -19.07
C THR A 55 0.26 -5.08 -19.69
N GLU A 56 -0.33 -5.98 -18.92
CA GLU A 56 -0.74 -7.29 -19.42
C GLU A 56 -1.85 -7.16 -20.46
N ALA A 57 -2.77 -6.23 -20.27
CA ALA A 57 -3.85 -5.97 -21.21
C ALA A 57 -3.34 -5.49 -22.57
N GLN A 58 -2.24 -4.75 -22.61
CA GLN A 58 -1.65 -4.27 -23.85
C GLN A 58 -1.02 -5.38 -24.68
N ARG A 59 -0.64 -6.49 -24.05
CA ARG A 59 -0.04 -7.64 -24.76
C ARG A 59 -1.05 -8.37 -25.62
N ASP A 60 -2.31 -8.33 -25.24
CA ASP A 60 -3.38 -8.99 -25.99
C ASP A 60 -4.48 -8.00 -26.32
N SER A 61 -4.24 -7.20 -27.36
CA SER A 61 -5.14 -6.14 -27.77
C SER A 61 -6.25 -6.57 -28.73
N SER A 62 -6.36 -7.86 -29.02
CA SER A 62 -7.21 -8.37 -30.09
C SER A 62 -8.67 -8.61 -29.69
N GLN A 63 -9.06 -8.43 -28.42
CA GLN A 63 -10.40 -8.74 -27.95
C GLN A 63 -11.12 -7.50 -27.42
N ALA A 64 -12.43 -7.45 -27.63
CA ALA A 64 -13.30 -6.39 -27.13
C ALA A 64 -13.35 -6.36 -25.59
N ASN A 65 -13.25 -7.55 -24.97
CA ASN A 65 -13.14 -7.69 -23.52
C ASN A 65 -11.75 -8.20 -23.21
N ILE A 66 -10.98 -7.39 -22.51
CA ILE A 66 -9.63 -7.76 -22.15
C ILE A 66 -9.66 -8.64 -20.90
N VAL A 67 -9.18 -9.87 -21.03
CA VAL A 67 -9.13 -10.85 -19.96
C VAL A 67 -7.67 -11.11 -19.63
N VAL A 68 -7.30 -10.92 -18.38
CA VAL A 68 -5.94 -11.14 -17.90
C VAL A 68 -5.95 -12.33 -16.92
N PRO A 69 -5.35 -13.47 -17.29
CA PRO A 69 -5.26 -14.58 -16.35
C PRO A 69 -4.23 -14.28 -15.26
N PHE A 70 -4.49 -14.75 -14.06
CA PHE A 70 -3.58 -14.53 -12.95
C PHE A 70 -3.67 -15.62 -11.90
N ASP A 71 -2.59 -15.78 -11.13
CA ASP A 71 -2.55 -16.59 -9.92
C ASP A 71 -2.29 -15.66 -8.73
N ARG A 72 -3.11 -15.79 -7.68
CA ARG A 72 -3.07 -14.85 -6.55
C ARG A 72 -1.71 -14.85 -5.84
N GLY A 73 -1.15 -16.03 -5.60
CA GLY A 73 0.15 -16.14 -4.93
C GLY A 73 1.28 -15.57 -5.76
N THR A 74 1.32 -15.92 -7.04
CA THR A 74 2.35 -15.44 -7.97
C THR A 74 2.24 -13.92 -8.15
N LEU A 75 1.02 -13.41 -8.33
CA LEU A 75 0.80 -11.99 -8.54
C LEU A 75 1.16 -11.18 -7.29
N ALA A 76 0.80 -11.67 -6.11
CA ALA A 76 1.17 -11.03 -4.85
C ALA A 76 2.68 -10.90 -4.71
N SER A 77 3.42 -11.97 -5.01
CA SER A 77 4.89 -11.95 -5.00
C SER A 77 5.46 -10.98 -6.02
N HIS A 78 4.89 -10.95 -7.20
CA HIS A 78 5.36 -10.08 -8.29
C HIS A 78 5.18 -8.59 -7.93
N ILE A 79 4.08 -8.25 -7.32
CA ILE A 79 3.78 -6.87 -6.90
C ILE A 79 4.52 -6.50 -5.61
N GLY A 80 4.93 -7.51 -4.82
CA GLY A 80 5.59 -7.28 -3.55
C GLY A 80 4.61 -7.04 -2.41
N THR A 81 3.50 -7.78 -2.40
CA THR A 81 2.46 -7.66 -1.38
C THR A 81 2.04 -9.04 -0.88
N THR A 82 1.15 -9.09 0.10
CA THR A 82 0.59 -10.35 0.58
C THR A 82 -0.66 -10.72 -0.21
N ARG A 83 -1.05 -12.00 -0.14
CA ARG A 83 -2.29 -12.46 -0.79
C ARG A 83 -3.53 -11.75 -0.26
N GLU A 84 -3.55 -11.45 1.03
CA GLU A 84 -4.65 -10.73 1.67
C GLU A 84 -4.75 -9.30 1.14
N ASN A 85 -3.63 -8.59 1.08
CA ASN A 85 -3.58 -7.24 0.53
C ASN A 85 -3.92 -7.23 -0.96
N LEU A 86 -3.46 -8.24 -1.70
CA LEU A 86 -3.82 -8.38 -3.10
C LEU A 86 -5.34 -8.51 -3.28
N SER A 87 -5.99 -9.34 -2.47
CA SER A 87 -7.45 -9.52 -2.52
C SER A 87 -8.19 -8.21 -2.23
N ARG A 88 -7.70 -7.44 -1.25
CA ARG A 88 -8.27 -6.12 -0.95
C ARG A 88 -8.06 -5.13 -2.09
N SER A 89 -6.89 -5.16 -2.71
CA SER A 89 -6.56 -4.30 -3.83
C SER A 89 -7.44 -4.63 -5.05
N LEU A 90 -7.63 -5.90 -5.33
CA LEU A 90 -8.52 -6.34 -6.41
C LEU A 90 -9.96 -5.90 -6.15
N ALA A 91 -10.44 -6.03 -4.91
CA ALA A 91 -11.77 -5.58 -4.54
C ALA A 91 -11.93 -4.07 -4.76
N LEU A 92 -10.91 -3.29 -4.42
CA LEU A 92 -10.93 -1.85 -4.65
C LEU A 92 -10.99 -1.52 -6.15
N LEU A 93 -10.22 -2.24 -6.97
CA LEU A 93 -10.21 -2.02 -8.41
C LEU A 93 -11.52 -2.39 -9.10
N THR A 94 -12.38 -3.20 -8.47
CA THR A 94 -13.70 -3.48 -9.04
C THR A 94 -14.57 -2.23 -9.14
N GLU A 95 -14.28 -1.21 -8.36
CA GLU A 95 -14.94 0.09 -8.44
C GLU A 95 -14.35 0.96 -9.56
N HIS A 96 -13.24 0.53 -10.17
CA HIS A 96 -12.52 1.28 -11.20
C HIS A 96 -12.49 0.56 -12.56
N GLY A 97 -13.57 -0.13 -12.89
CA GLY A 97 -13.72 -0.73 -14.20
C GLY A 97 -13.13 -2.12 -14.38
N VAL A 98 -12.84 -2.79 -13.29
CA VAL A 98 -12.27 -4.14 -13.30
C VAL A 98 -13.26 -5.11 -12.66
N ARG A 99 -13.35 -6.31 -13.19
CA ARG A 99 -14.19 -7.39 -12.64
C ARG A 99 -13.33 -8.64 -12.46
N ILE A 100 -13.53 -9.32 -11.35
CA ILE A 100 -12.79 -10.55 -11.05
C ILE A 100 -13.69 -11.75 -11.32
N ARG A 101 -13.23 -12.67 -12.14
CA ARG A 101 -13.96 -13.90 -12.47
C ARG A 101 -13.02 -15.09 -12.28
N GLY A 102 -13.06 -15.72 -11.08
CA GLY A 102 -12.19 -16.84 -10.75
C GLY A 102 -10.72 -16.44 -10.77
N ARG A 103 -9.97 -16.99 -11.73
CA ARG A 103 -8.56 -16.68 -11.92
C ARG A 103 -8.30 -15.72 -13.07
N GLU A 104 -9.33 -14.94 -13.41
CA GLU A 104 -9.25 -13.99 -14.50
C GLU A 104 -9.64 -12.60 -14.04
N ILE A 105 -8.92 -11.60 -14.51
CA ILE A 105 -9.26 -10.19 -14.34
C ILE A 105 -9.84 -9.71 -15.65
N VAL A 106 -11.09 -9.25 -15.62
CA VAL A 106 -11.78 -8.75 -16.80
C VAL A 106 -11.84 -7.21 -16.71
N ILE A 107 -11.34 -6.54 -17.73
CA ILE A 107 -11.37 -5.09 -17.80
C ILE A 107 -12.63 -4.68 -18.56
N ASP A 108 -13.63 -4.17 -17.84
CA ASP A 108 -14.87 -3.67 -18.43
C ASP A 108 -14.73 -2.21 -18.91
N ARG A 109 -13.99 -1.40 -18.15
CA ARG A 109 -13.79 0.01 -18.43
C ARG A 109 -12.31 0.38 -18.30
N LYS A 110 -11.59 0.26 -19.39
CA LYS A 110 -10.16 0.56 -19.44
C LYS A 110 -9.86 2.03 -19.09
N ASP A 111 -10.73 2.92 -19.50
CA ASP A 111 -10.61 4.36 -19.22
C ASP A 111 -10.60 4.66 -17.72
N LEU A 112 -11.47 4.00 -16.95
CA LEU A 112 -11.51 4.17 -15.49
C LEU A 112 -10.24 3.65 -14.83
N LEU A 113 -9.74 2.52 -15.30
CA LEU A 113 -8.51 1.93 -14.75
C LEU A 113 -7.30 2.80 -15.06
N GLU A 114 -7.21 3.32 -16.26
CA GLU A 114 -6.14 4.25 -16.65
C GLU A 114 -6.18 5.53 -15.82
N ALA A 115 -7.37 6.08 -15.59
CA ALA A 115 -7.54 7.26 -14.77
C ALA A 115 -7.10 7.02 -13.33
N PHE A 116 -7.36 5.84 -12.80
CA PHE A 116 -6.92 5.46 -11.46
C PHE A 116 -5.38 5.37 -11.37
N ALA A 117 -4.74 4.83 -12.39
CA ALA A 117 -3.28 4.63 -12.40
C ALA A 117 -2.50 5.91 -12.67
N ARG A 118 -3.08 6.89 -13.36
CA ARG A 118 -2.39 8.11 -13.80
C ARG A 118 -2.17 9.22 -12.76
N PRO A 119 -3.12 9.54 -11.86
CA PRO A 119 -3.04 10.78 -11.09
C PRO A 119 -1.80 10.93 -10.21
N ARG A 120 -1.14 9.85 -9.89
CA ARG A 120 -0.02 9.86 -8.96
C ARG A 120 1.32 10.19 -9.57
N ARG A 121 1.42 10.19 -10.88
CA ARG A 121 2.60 10.68 -11.57
C ARG A 121 2.88 12.15 -11.27
N TYR A 122 1.82 12.92 -11.11
CA TYR A 122 1.95 14.35 -10.84
C TYR A 122 2.33 14.64 -9.40
N ILE A 123 1.90 13.79 -8.47
CA ILE A 123 2.21 13.95 -7.06
C ILE A 123 3.67 13.59 -6.79
N ASP A 124 4.18 12.58 -7.48
CA ASP A 124 5.54 12.10 -7.31
C ASP A 124 6.55 12.88 -8.13
N ASP A 125 6.09 13.78 -8.99
CA ASP A 125 6.98 14.61 -9.81
C ASP A 125 7.51 15.77 -8.97
N PRO A 126 8.83 15.83 -8.73
CA PRO A 126 9.42 16.92 -7.94
C PRO A 126 9.31 18.29 -8.57
N ARG A 127 8.89 18.36 -9.83
CA ARG A 127 8.69 19.61 -10.54
C ARG A 127 7.30 20.19 -10.36
N SER A 128 6.41 19.40 -9.84
CA SER A 128 5.04 19.84 -9.61
C SER A 128 4.88 20.58 -8.28
#